data_42ef5359d51831f0cfedf07bb2d4f2c8
#
_entry.id   42ef5359d51831f0cfedf07bb2d4f2c8
#
_cell.length_a   1.000
_cell.length_b   1.000
_cell.length_c   1.000
_cell.angle_alpha   90.00
_cell.angle_beta   90.00
_cell.angle_gamma   90.00
#
_symmetry.space_group_name_H-M   'P 1'
#
loop_
_entity.id
_entity.type
_entity.pdbx_description
1 polymer ?
#
loop_
_entity_poly.entity_id
_entity_poly.type
_entity_poly.pdbx_seq_one_letter_code
_entity_poly.pdbx_strand_id
1 'polypeptide(L)'
;MPNNIILASKSKVRKDILEKNNIACDVKPSNVDEDMVKESLLNEKASPEIISKNLAELKANKVSSNNHEKIVLGADSVIDLDGELISKPQHRKEALLILKKLNGKEHHLISSVCISKNGSMIWNYTDKAKLKMKNFTEQELEKYLTKISDNALYAYNVYQIEGEGRKL
;
A
#
# COMPACT_ATOMS: atom_id res chain seq x y z
N MET A 1 15.70 14.04 21.49
CA MET A 1 14.68 13.24 22.20
C MET A 1 14.20 12.14 21.26
N PRO A 2 13.96 10.93 21.72
CA PRO A 2 13.40 9.90 20.86
C PRO A 2 12.01 10.33 20.38
N ASN A 3 11.71 10.08 19.09
CA ASN A 3 10.39 10.39 18.55
C ASN A 3 9.29 9.62 19.28
N ASN A 4 8.16 10.29 19.52
CA ASN A 4 7.02 9.66 20.19
C ASN A 4 6.14 8.86 19.22
N ILE A 5 6.41 8.99 17.91
CA ILE A 5 5.66 8.35 16.84
C ILE A 5 6.55 7.30 16.15
N ILE A 6 5.98 6.12 15.91
CA ILE A 6 6.61 5.05 15.15
C ILE A 6 5.79 4.80 13.89
N LEU A 7 6.45 4.76 12.74
CA LEU A 7 5.87 4.30 11.48
C LEU A 7 6.14 2.80 11.29
N ALA A 8 5.09 1.99 11.35
CA ALA A 8 5.15 0.53 11.18
C ALA A 8 5.19 0.12 9.69
N SER A 9 6.09 0.74 8.91
CA SER A 9 6.18 0.53 7.46
C SER A 9 7.60 0.72 6.95
N LYS A 10 7.99 -0.06 5.94
CA LYS A 10 9.25 0.12 5.17
C LYS A 10 9.11 1.17 4.06
N SER A 11 7.91 1.68 3.80
CA SER A 11 7.65 2.59 2.68
C SER A 11 8.32 3.94 2.90
N LYS A 12 9.27 4.24 2.00
CA LYS A 12 9.91 5.56 1.96
C LYS A 12 8.89 6.68 1.71
N VAL A 13 7.94 6.45 0.80
CA VAL A 13 6.90 7.43 0.47
C VAL A 13 6.10 7.84 1.70
N ARG A 14 5.70 6.87 2.54
CA ARG A 14 4.97 7.17 3.78
C ARG A 14 5.80 7.97 4.77
N LYS A 15 7.09 7.63 4.91
CA LYS A 15 8.02 8.39 5.72
C LYS A 15 8.16 9.82 5.21
N ASP A 16 8.39 9.99 3.91
CA ASP A 16 8.54 11.30 3.27
C ASP A 16 7.28 12.18 3.45
N ILE A 17 6.07 11.57 3.41
CA ILE A 17 4.81 12.28 3.67
C ILE A 17 4.79 12.83 5.10
N LEU A 18 5.16 12.04 6.10
CA LEU A 18 5.20 12.48 7.49
C LEU A 18 6.23 13.61 7.69
N GLU A 19 7.45 13.43 7.16
CA GLU A 19 8.53 14.41 7.25
C GLU A 19 8.17 15.75 6.59
N LYS A 20 7.56 15.71 5.39
CA LYS A 20 7.07 16.92 4.70
C LYS A 20 6.00 17.69 5.49
N ASN A 21 5.29 17.01 6.39
CA ASN A 21 4.31 17.62 7.28
C ASN A 21 4.88 17.89 8.67
N ASN A 22 6.20 17.91 8.83
CA ASN A 22 6.91 18.16 10.08
C ASN A 22 6.57 17.15 11.20
N ILE A 23 6.23 15.92 10.82
CA ILE A 23 5.98 14.82 11.75
C ILE A 23 7.21 13.92 11.77
N ALA A 24 8.04 14.07 12.79
CA ALA A 24 9.20 13.21 13.02
C ALA A 24 8.75 11.84 13.54
N CYS A 25 9.25 10.77 12.94
CA CYS A 25 8.93 9.40 13.34
C CYS A 25 10.13 8.46 13.25
N ASP A 26 10.13 7.44 14.12
CA ASP A 26 11.03 6.30 13.99
C ASP A 26 10.41 5.25 13.06
N VAL A 27 11.20 4.59 12.24
CA VAL A 27 10.72 3.52 11.35
C VAL A 27 10.98 2.16 11.98
N LYS A 28 9.91 1.41 12.24
CA LYS A 28 9.97 0.02 12.73
C LYS A 28 9.01 -0.86 11.92
N PRO A 29 9.49 -1.59 10.90
CA PRO A 29 8.65 -2.48 10.10
C PRO A 29 7.93 -3.53 10.94
N SER A 30 6.67 -3.80 10.62
CA SER A 30 5.85 -4.75 11.37
C SER A 30 6.22 -6.21 11.15
N ASN A 31 6.84 -6.54 10.00
CA ASN A 31 7.13 -7.92 9.58
C ASN A 31 5.90 -8.85 9.68
N VAL A 32 4.74 -8.35 9.28
CA VAL A 32 3.51 -9.12 9.10
C VAL A 32 3.62 -9.90 7.79
N ASP A 33 3.18 -11.15 7.79
CA ASP A 33 3.00 -11.93 6.56
C ASP A 33 1.72 -11.43 5.86
N GLU A 34 1.89 -10.45 4.99
CA GLU A 34 0.78 -9.79 4.30
C GLU A 34 0.08 -10.73 3.32
N ASP A 35 0.81 -11.65 2.69
CA ASP A 35 0.24 -12.55 1.69
C ASP A 35 -0.67 -13.58 2.35
N MET A 36 -0.25 -14.14 3.47
CA MET A 36 -1.08 -15.05 4.27
C MET A 36 -2.37 -14.37 4.76
N VAL A 37 -2.27 -13.13 5.24
CA VAL A 37 -3.45 -12.37 5.70
C VAL A 37 -4.40 -12.07 4.54
N LYS A 38 -3.88 -11.65 3.38
CA LYS A 38 -4.69 -11.41 2.18
C LYS A 38 -5.40 -12.68 1.72
N GLU A 39 -4.68 -13.80 1.64
CA GLU A 39 -5.27 -15.09 1.24
C GLU A 39 -6.41 -15.49 2.17
N SER A 40 -6.21 -15.41 3.49
CA SER A 40 -7.26 -15.70 4.47
C SER A 40 -8.49 -14.84 4.28
N LEU A 41 -8.32 -13.53 4.16
CA LEU A 41 -9.42 -12.58 3.99
C LEU A 41 -10.13 -12.73 2.63
N LEU A 42 -9.39 -13.06 1.57
CA LEU A 42 -9.99 -13.35 0.25
C LEU A 42 -10.84 -14.64 0.28
N ASN A 43 -10.41 -15.66 1.01
CA ASN A 43 -11.18 -16.89 1.21
C ASN A 43 -12.50 -16.61 1.95
N GLU A 44 -12.52 -15.61 2.82
CA GLU A 44 -13.72 -15.09 3.51
C GLU A 44 -14.52 -14.10 2.65
N LYS A 45 -14.14 -13.89 1.39
CA LYS A 45 -14.76 -12.93 0.45
C LYS A 45 -14.73 -11.48 0.95
N ALA A 46 -13.71 -11.11 1.71
CA ALA A 46 -13.51 -9.75 2.14
C ALA A 46 -13.24 -8.82 0.93
N SER A 47 -13.81 -7.63 0.97
CA SER A 47 -13.55 -6.61 -0.06
C SER A 47 -12.11 -6.06 0.05
N PRO A 48 -11.55 -5.49 -1.05
CA PRO A 48 -10.24 -4.83 -1.00
C PRO A 48 -10.13 -3.77 0.11
N GLU A 49 -11.20 -3.04 0.39
CA GLU A 49 -11.23 -2.07 1.50
C GLU A 49 -11.06 -2.73 2.87
N ILE A 50 -11.77 -3.84 3.12
CA ILE A 50 -11.65 -4.58 4.37
C ILE A 50 -10.23 -5.14 4.52
N ILE A 51 -9.64 -5.65 3.44
CA ILE A 51 -8.27 -6.16 3.43
C ILE A 51 -7.27 -5.04 3.79
N SER A 52 -7.39 -3.87 3.18
CA SER A 52 -6.54 -2.70 3.47
C SER A 52 -6.65 -2.26 4.93
N LYS A 53 -7.87 -2.18 5.47
CA LYS A 53 -8.12 -1.83 6.88
C LYS A 53 -7.47 -2.83 7.84
N ASN A 54 -7.68 -4.12 7.63
CA ASN A 54 -7.13 -5.18 8.47
C ASN A 54 -5.59 -5.16 8.46
N LEU A 55 -4.97 -5.00 7.28
CA LEU A 55 -3.51 -4.94 7.18
C LEU A 55 -2.93 -3.70 7.87
N ALA A 56 -3.57 -2.53 7.74
CA ALA A 56 -3.13 -1.33 8.42
C ALA A 56 -3.19 -1.49 9.95
N GLU A 57 -4.29 -2.04 10.46
CA GLU A 57 -4.49 -2.30 11.88
C GLU A 57 -3.50 -3.34 12.43
N LEU A 58 -3.36 -4.48 11.74
CA LEU A 58 -2.46 -5.54 12.15
C LEU A 58 -1.00 -5.07 12.24
N LYS A 59 -0.55 -4.26 11.27
CA LYS A 59 0.78 -3.66 11.28
C LYS A 59 0.97 -2.73 12.48
N ALA A 60 0.00 -1.85 12.74
CA ALA A 60 0.05 -0.91 13.86
C ALA A 60 0.02 -1.64 15.21
N ASN A 61 -0.92 -2.55 15.41
CA ASN A 61 -1.08 -3.30 16.67
C ASN A 61 0.17 -4.13 17.00
N LYS A 62 0.73 -4.85 16.01
CA LYS A 62 1.91 -5.68 16.19
C LYS A 62 3.13 -4.89 16.65
N VAL A 63 3.39 -3.74 16.06
CA VAL A 63 4.51 -2.88 16.47
C VAL A 63 4.21 -2.20 17.80
N SER A 64 2.97 -1.77 18.02
CA SER A 64 2.53 -1.09 19.24
C SER A 64 2.63 -1.98 20.48
N SER A 65 2.34 -3.27 20.37
CA SER A 65 2.44 -4.22 21.49
C SER A 65 3.86 -4.37 22.05
N ASN A 66 4.88 -4.10 21.22
CA ASN A 66 6.29 -4.14 21.62
C ASN A 66 6.90 -2.75 21.87
N ASN A 67 6.11 -1.69 21.80
CA ASN A 67 6.57 -0.30 21.99
C ASN A 67 5.56 0.46 22.83
N HIS A 68 5.49 0.10 24.11
CA HIS A 68 4.56 0.70 25.05
C HIS A 68 4.72 2.22 25.12
N GLU A 69 3.60 2.90 25.37
CA GLU A 69 3.48 4.37 25.47
C GLU A 69 3.78 5.14 24.16
N LYS A 70 4.24 4.47 23.10
CA LYS A 70 4.44 5.08 21.79
C LYS A 70 3.14 5.10 20.96
N ILE A 71 3.00 6.12 20.15
CA ILE A 71 1.98 6.19 19.10
C ILE A 71 2.53 5.45 17.87
N VAL A 72 1.82 4.45 17.38
CA VAL A 72 2.25 3.67 16.23
C VAL A 72 1.28 3.86 15.07
N LEU A 73 1.81 4.28 13.92
CA LEU A 73 1.08 4.44 12.67
C LEU A 73 1.33 3.24 11.77
N GLY A 74 0.28 2.48 11.48
CA GLY A 74 0.24 1.46 10.44
C GLY A 74 -0.51 1.97 9.23
N ALA A 75 -0.14 1.51 8.05
CA ALA A 75 -0.84 1.87 6.81
C ALA A 75 -0.75 0.76 5.78
N ASP A 76 -1.79 0.66 4.96
CA ASP A 76 -1.84 -0.22 3.81
C ASP A 76 -2.51 0.47 2.64
N SER A 77 -2.12 0.09 1.41
CA SER A 77 -2.73 0.60 0.19
C SER A 77 -2.94 -0.55 -0.77
N VAL A 78 -4.14 -0.63 -1.36
CA VAL A 78 -4.53 -1.67 -2.31
C VAL A 78 -5.15 -1.04 -3.55
N ILE A 79 -5.08 -1.74 -4.67
CA ILE A 79 -5.79 -1.40 -5.90
C ILE A 79 -7.04 -2.28 -5.96
N ASP A 80 -8.17 -1.64 -6.14
CA ASP A 80 -9.49 -2.26 -6.36
C ASP A 80 -9.94 -2.01 -7.79
N LEU A 81 -10.09 -3.07 -8.57
CA LEU A 81 -10.67 -3.05 -9.91
C LEU A 81 -12.00 -3.80 -9.86
N ASP A 82 -13.11 -3.05 -9.81
CA ASP A 82 -14.48 -3.61 -9.79
C ASP A 82 -14.71 -4.68 -8.69
N GLY A 83 -14.16 -4.46 -7.51
CA GLY A 83 -14.24 -5.37 -6.37
C GLY A 83 -13.13 -6.44 -6.32
N GLU A 84 -12.29 -6.50 -7.33
CA GLU A 84 -11.13 -7.40 -7.35
C GLU A 84 -9.89 -6.72 -6.78
N LEU A 85 -9.26 -7.40 -5.81
CA LEU A 85 -7.97 -6.98 -5.28
C LEU A 85 -6.86 -7.22 -6.31
N ILE A 86 -6.19 -6.16 -6.74
CA ILE A 86 -5.01 -6.25 -7.59
C ILE A 86 -3.76 -6.29 -6.71
N SER A 87 -3.19 -7.47 -6.56
CA SER A 87 -1.95 -7.68 -5.79
C SER A 87 -0.72 -7.17 -6.53
N LYS A 88 0.38 -6.99 -5.78
CA LYS A 88 1.67 -6.64 -6.36
C LYS A 88 2.19 -7.78 -7.23
N PRO A 89 2.83 -7.47 -8.38
CA PRO A 89 3.37 -8.50 -9.24
C PRO A 89 4.55 -9.23 -8.58
N GLN A 90 4.67 -10.52 -8.84
CA GLN A 90 5.81 -11.33 -8.41
C GLN A 90 6.99 -11.27 -9.41
N HIS A 91 6.70 -10.90 -10.66
CA HIS A 91 7.67 -10.75 -11.74
C HIS A 91 7.15 -9.83 -12.85
N ARG A 92 8.04 -9.40 -13.76
CA ARG A 92 7.71 -8.42 -14.81
C ARG A 92 6.61 -8.86 -15.78
N LYS A 93 6.50 -10.16 -16.09
CA LYS A 93 5.40 -10.65 -16.93
C LYS A 93 4.04 -10.44 -16.28
N GLU A 94 3.94 -10.69 -14.99
CA GLU A 94 2.72 -10.45 -14.23
C GLU A 94 2.40 -8.95 -14.16
N ALA A 95 3.42 -8.09 -14.02
CA ALA A 95 3.23 -6.65 -14.07
C ALA A 95 2.61 -6.18 -15.40
N LEU A 96 3.03 -6.75 -16.51
CA LEU A 96 2.42 -6.45 -17.82
C LEU A 96 0.96 -6.90 -17.88
N LEU A 97 0.63 -8.07 -17.35
CA LEU A 97 -0.75 -8.55 -17.28
C LEU A 97 -1.63 -7.64 -16.43
N ILE A 98 -1.13 -7.17 -15.29
CA ILE A 98 -1.82 -6.20 -14.42
C ILE A 98 -2.06 -4.89 -15.17
N LEU A 99 -1.05 -4.34 -15.85
CA LEU A 99 -1.20 -3.14 -16.65
C LEU A 99 -2.23 -3.29 -17.77
N LYS A 100 -2.22 -4.41 -18.47
CA LYS A 100 -3.25 -4.73 -19.50
C LYS A 100 -4.65 -4.80 -18.86
N LYS A 101 -4.77 -5.35 -17.67
CA LYS A 101 -6.03 -5.46 -16.95
C LYS A 101 -6.59 -4.10 -16.54
N LEU A 102 -5.73 -3.17 -16.15
CA LEU A 102 -6.09 -1.80 -15.77
C LEU A 102 -6.26 -0.85 -16.98
N ASN A 103 -5.72 -1.22 -18.14
CA ASN A 103 -5.63 -0.37 -19.33
C ASN A 103 -7.00 0.17 -19.76
N GLY A 104 -7.12 1.48 -19.84
CA GLY A 104 -8.35 2.19 -20.21
C GLY A 104 -9.47 2.13 -19.17
N LYS A 105 -9.26 1.49 -18.03
CA LYS A 105 -10.30 1.29 -17.02
C LYS A 105 -10.20 2.25 -15.86
N GLU A 106 -11.35 2.48 -15.22
CA GLU A 106 -11.42 3.11 -13.91
C GLU A 106 -11.13 2.07 -12.82
N HIS A 107 -10.42 2.47 -11.79
CA HIS A 107 -10.12 1.66 -10.62
C HIS A 107 -9.94 2.56 -9.39
N HIS A 108 -9.86 1.98 -8.21
CA HIS A 108 -9.65 2.73 -6.98
C HIS A 108 -8.30 2.37 -6.35
N LEU A 109 -7.60 3.38 -5.87
CA LEU A 109 -6.52 3.23 -4.91
C LEU A 109 -7.14 3.45 -3.52
N ILE A 110 -7.17 2.41 -2.72
CA ILE A 110 -7.70 2.43 -1.36
C ILE A 110 -6.52 2.49 -0.40
N SER A 111 -6.48 3.52 0.43
CA SER A 111 -5.45 3.70 1.45
C SER A 111 -6.07 3.73 2.83
N SER A 112 -5.59 2.86 3.71
CA SER A 112 -6.04 2.77 5.09
C SER A 112 -4.88 3.10 6.02
N VAL A 113 -5.17 3.87 7.07
CA VAL A 113 -4.26 4.18 8.15
C VAL A 113 -4.88 3.78 9.49
N CYS A 114 -4.05 3.33 10.40
CA CYS A 114 -4.43 2.94 11.75
C CYS A 114 -3.41 3.52 12.74
N ILE A 115 -3.90 4.11 13.82
CA ILE A 115 -3.08 4.52 14.94
C ILE A 115 -3.37 3.58 16.11
N SER A 116 -2.30 3.00 16.66
CA SER A 116 -2.38 2.11 17.81
C SER A 116 -1.48 2.58 18.96
N LYS A 117 -1.89 2.26 20.16
CA LYS A 117 -1.13 2.44 21.39
C LYS A 117 -1.31 1.20 22.28
N ASN A 118 -0.23 0.72 22.88
CA ASN A 118 -0.25 -0.44 23.78
C ASN A 118 -0.92 -1.69 23.17
N GLY A 119 -0.69 -1.94 21.88
CA GLY A 119 -1.20 -3.11 21.15
C GLY A 119 -2.65 -2.99 20.65
N SER A 120 -3.32 -1.87 20.87
CA SER A 120 -4.71 -1.66 20.49
C SER A 120 -4.89 -0.44 19.61
N MET A 121 -5.77 -0.56 18.61
CA MET A 121 -6.18 0.56 17.76
C MET A 121 -6.91 1.63 18.58
N ILE A 122 -6.52 2.88 18.38
CA ILE A 122 -7.19 4.05 18.97
C ILE A 122 -7.82 4.96 17.93
N TRP A 123 -7.42 4.84 16.65
CA TRP A 123 -8.00 5.59 15.54
C TRP A 123 -7.69 4.92 14.21
N ASN A 124 -8.60 5.04 13.25
CA ASN A 124 -8.36 4.62 11.86
C ASN A 124 -9.07 5.54 10.86
N TYR A 125 -8.57 5.54 9.64
CA TYR A 125 -9.19 6.23 8.52
C TYR A 125 -8.88 5.50 7.22
N THR A 126 -9.85 5.50 6.32
CA THR A 126 -9.69 4.93 4.97
C THR A 126 -10.20 5.91 3.94
N ASP A 127 -9.43 6.11 2.89
CA ASP A 127 -9.80 6.95 1.76
C ASP A 127 -9.65 6.19 0.44
N LYS A 128 -10.43 6.62 -0.56
CA LYS A 128 -10.47 6.00 -1.90
C LYS A 128 -10.24 7.08 -2.95
N ALA A 129 -9.17 6.94 -3.72
CA ALA A 129 -8.93 7.74 -4.90
C ALA A 129 -9.42 6.99 -6.13
N LYS A 130 -10.32 7.60 -6.90
CA LYS A 130 -10.75 7.08 -8.19
C LYS A 130 -9.76 7.51 -9.26
N LEU A 131 -9.25 6.55 -10.00
CA LEU A 131 -8.25 6.72 -11.05
C LEU A 131 -8.77 6.12 -12.35
N LYS A 132 -8.40 6.72 -13.47
CA LYS A 132 -8.65 6.16 -14.79
C LYS A 132 -7.34 6.08 -15.55
N MET A 133 -6.94 4.87 -15.87
CA MET A 133 -5.78 4.65 -16.73
C MET A 133 -6.14 4.99 -18.18
N LYS A 134 -5.26 5.69 -18.88
CA LYS A 134 -5.41 5.96 -20.32
C LYS A 134 -5.29 4.66 -21.11
N ASN A 135 -5.70 4.69 -22.38
CA ASN A 135 -5.50 3.57 -23.29
C ASN A 135 -4.09 3.60 -23.87
N PHE A 136 -3.39 2.49 -23.77
CA PHE A 136 -2.06 2.28 -24.32
C PHE A 136 -2.02 0.99 -25.14
N THR A 137 -1.17 0.95 -26.14
CA THR A 137 -0.81 -0.28 -26.85
C THR A 137 0.06 -1.14 -25.93
N GLU A 138 0.14 -2.45 -26.24
CA GLU A 138 1.01 -3.37 -25.50
C GLU A 138 2.48 -2.91 -25.53
N GLN A 139 2.96 -2.45 -26.67
CA GLN A 139 4.32 -1.94 -26.83
C GLN A 139 4.61 -0.72 -25.95
N GLU A 140 3.63 0.17 -25.78
CA GLU A 140 3.76 1.32 -24.88
C GLU A 140 3.81 0.89 -23.41
N LEU A 141 3.01 -0.11 -23.00
CA LEU A 141 3.04 -0.67 -21.65
C LEU A 141 4.38 -1.39 -21.38
N GLU A 142 4.89 -2.15 -22.34
CA GLU A 142 6.22 -2.77 -22.24
C GLU A 142 7.31 -1.70 -22.10
N LYS A 143 7.28 -0.66 -22.93
CA LYS A 143 8.23 0.47 -22.85
C LYS A 143 8.13 1.20 -21.51
N TYR A 144 6.92 1.37 -20.97
CA TYR A 144 6.75 1.92 -19.62
C TYR A 144 7.45 1.06 -18.57
N LEU A 145 7.26 -0.26 -18.61
CA LEU A 145 7.89 -1.18 -17.65
C LEU A 145 9.42 -1.13 -17.70
N THR A 146 10.04 -0.86 -18.84
CA THR A 146 11.52 -0.71 -18.91
C THR A 146 12.06 0.46 -18.09
N LYS A 147 11.21 1.46 -17.78
CA LYS A 147 11.58 2.63 -17.00
C LYS A 147 11.41 2.45 -15.48
N ILE A 148 10.74 1.37 -15.08
CA ILE A 148 10.45 1.08 -13.68
C ILE A 148 11.48 0.08 -13.16
N SER A 149 12.15 0.41 -12.04
CA SER A 149 13.05 -0.51 -11.38
C SER A 149 12.28 -1.67 -10.73
N ASP A 150 12.92 -2.82 -10.58
CA ASP A 150 12.34 -3.97 -9.89
C ASP A 150 11.94 -3.62 -8.45
N ASN A 151 12.77 -2.85 -7.75
CA ASN A 151 12.45 -2.41 -6.39
C ASN A 151 11.18 -1.57 -6.32
N ALA A 152 10.96 -0.65 -7.26
CA ALA A 152 9.74 0.14 -7.31
C ALA A 152 8.52 -0.71 -7.67
N LEU A 153 8.66 -1.62 -8.65
CA LEU A 153 7.60 -2.49 -9.11
C LEU A 153 7.07 -3.40 -7.98
N TYR A 154 7.99 -4.03 -7.25
CA TYR A 154 7.60 -4.96 -6.17
C TYR A 154 7.24 -4.25 -4.85
N ALA A 155 7.68 -3.01 -4.66
CA ALA A 155 7.32 -2.22 -3.48
C ALA A 155 5.96 -1.50 -3.62
N TYR A 156 5.66 -0.95 -4.80
CA TYR A 156 4.54 -0.02 -5.02
C TYR A 156 3.50 -0.51 -6.02
N ASN A 157 3.59 -1.74 -6.51
CA ASN A 157 2.79 -2.26 -7.61
C ASN A 157 3.18 -1.64 -8.97
N VAL A 158 2.34 -1.78 -9.98
CA VAL A 158 2.65 -1.48 -11.38
C VAL A 158 2.77 0.01 -11.71
N TYR A 159 2.33 0.89 -10.82
CA TYR A 159 2.52 2.34 -10.98
C TYR A 159 2.71 3.05 -9.63
N GLN A 160 3.43 4.14 -9.69
CA GLN A 160 3.62 5.07 -8.59
C GLN A 160 3.37 6.49 -9.13
N ILE A 161 2.38 7.19 -8.56
CA ILE A 161 1.96 8.52 -9.02
C ILE A 161 3.07 9.56 -8.87
N GLU A 162 3.95 9.39 -7.90
CA GLU A 162 5.13 10.24 -7.68
C GLU A 162 6.23 10.05 -8.74
N GLY A 163 6.13 9.00 -9.57
CA GLY A 163 7.11 8.64 -10.60
C GLY A 163 6.52 8.55 -12.01
N GLU A 164 7.05 7.63 -12.80
CA GLU A 164 6.61 7.39 -14.19
C GLU A 164 5.13 7.00 -14.30
N GLY A 165 4.54 6.41 -13.26
CA GLY A 165 3.13 6.02 -13.22
C GLY A 165 2.14 7.18 -13.40
N ARG A 166 2.58 8.42 -13.14
CA ARG A 166 1.76 9.62 -13.38
C ARG A 166 1.37 9.80 -14.85
N LYS A 167 2.10 9.17 -15.76
CA LYS A 167 1.87 9.29 -17.21
C LYS A 167 0.79 8.35 -17.73
N LEU A 168 0.47 7.28 -16.99
CA LEU A 168 -0.57 6.32 -17.29
C LEU A 168 -1.96 6.91 -17.03
#